data_bdc5fe596946357509180a0e546a0157
#
_entry.id   bdc5fe596946357509180a0e546a0157
#
_cell.length_a   1.000
_cell.length_b   1.000
_cell.length_c   1.000
_cell.angle_alpha   90.00
_cell.angle_beta   90.00
_cell.angle_gamma   90.00
#
_symmetry.space_group_name_H-M   'P 1'
#
loop_
_entity.id
_entity.type
_entity.pdbx_description
1 polymer ?
#
loop_
_entity_poly.entity_id
_entity_poly.type
_entity_poly.pdbx_seq_one_letter_code
_entity_poly.pdbx_strand_id
1 'polypeptide(L)'
;WTIPEDEWQSLALCYTSGTTGNPKGVVYHHRGAYLNAIGCALSWNMTHHPVYLWTLPMFHCCGWTFPWTIAALAGTNICLRNINAKDIYDSISQNDVTHFCGAPIVLNFIANASDSEKQPMKKVIEVMTAGAAPPAAVLKAIESEGFHITHTYGLTETYGPAVFNAPQEDWSSLNEDDYAQKLIRQGVRFQVLEDLEVMDPKTMRPVPRDGETIGEIMFKGN
;
A
#
# COMPACT_ATOMS: atom_id res chain seq x y z
N TRP A 1 -23.80 16.23 6.96
CA TRP A 1 -23.34 14.85 6.77
C TRP A 1 -24.34 13.88 7.42
N THR A 2 -24.78 12.86 6.67
CA THR A 2 -25.72 11.84 7.16
C THR A 2 -24.96 10.53 7.31
N ILE A 3 -25.05 9.92 8.48
CA ILE A 3 -24.49 8.58 8.73
C ILE A 3 -25.35 7.56 7.97
N PRO A 4 -24.77 6.56 7.28
CA PRO A 4 -25.56 5.51 6.65
C PRO A 4 -26.39 4.75 7.69
N GLU A 5 -27.63 4.42 7.35
CA GLU A 5 -28.53 3.66 8.23
C GLU A 5 -28.04 2.22 8.43
N ASP A 6 -27.41 1.67 7.42
CA ASP A 6 -26.80 0.33 7.43
C ASP A 6 -25.33 0.41 6.97
N GLU A 7 -24.40 0.06 7.84
CA GLU A 7 -22.97 0.05 7.53
C GLU A 7 -22.57 -1.02 6.50
N TRP A 8 -23.41 -1.99 6.21
CA TRP A 8 -23.24 -2.99 5.16
C TRP A 8 -23.75 -2.53 3.79
N GLN A 9 -24.37 -1.36 3.72
CA GLN A 9 -24.79 -0.77 2.46
C GLN A 9 -23.60 -0.63 1.51
N SER A 10 -23.85 -0.93 0.22
CA SER A 10 -22.84 -0.85 -0.84
C SER A 10 -22.34 0.59 -1.02
N LEU A 11 -21.02 0.74 -1.06
CA LEU A 11 -20.32 2.01 -1.26
C LEU A 11 -19.70 2.12 -2.65
N ALA A 12 -19.09 1.03 -3.13
CA ALA A 12 -18.37 0.99 -4.40
C ALA A 12 -18.37 -0.42 -5.00
N LEU A 13 -18.13 -0.51 -6.31
CA LEU A 13 -17.98 -1.75 -7.05
C LEU A 13 -16.65 -1.73 -7.80
N CYS A 14 -15.76 -2.67 -7.48
CA CYS A 14 -14.47 -2.86 -8.14
C CYS A 14 -14.44 -4.19 -8.89
N TYR A 15 -13.94 -4.20 -10.13
CA TYR A 15 -13.79 -5.43 -10.89
C TYR A 15 -12.37 -5.98 -10.81
N THR A 16 -12.26 -7.30 -10.64
CA THR A 16 -11.00 -8.04 -10.82
C THR A 16 -10.92 -8.59 -12.23
N SER A 17 -9.69 -8.69 -12.78
CA SER A 17 -9.48 -9.26 -14.11
C SER A 17 -9.81 -10.76 -14.21
N GLY A 18 -9.89 -11.46 -13.07
CA GLY A 18 -10.12 -12.90 -12.98
C GLY A 18 -8.96 -13.70 -13.61
N THR A 19 -8.26 -14.48 -12.81
CA THR A 19 -7.16 -15.34 -13.33
C THR A 19 -7.68 -16.62 -13.99
N THR A 20 -8.94 -16.99 -13.74
CA THR A 20 -9.53 -18.30 -14.14
C THR A 20 -10.89 -18.18 -14.80
N GLY A 21 -11.32 -16.99 -15.22
CA GLY A 21 -12.65 -16.83 -15.82
C GLY A 21 -13.05 -15.38 -16.08
N ASN A 22 -14.35 -15.13 -16.11
CA ASN A 22 -14.90 -13.80 -16.31
C ASN A 22 -14.53 -12.84 -15.17
N PRO A 23 -14.42 -11.53 -15.46
CA PRO A 23 -14.21 -10.51 -14.43
C PRO A 23 -15.26 -10.63 -13.32
N LYS A 24 -14.83 -10.50 -12.05
CA LYS A 24 -15.72 -10.54 -10.89
C LYS A 24 -15.89 -9.17 -10.31
N GLY A 25 -17.13 -8.78 -10.00
CA GLY A 25 -17.43 -7.56 -9.28
C GLY A 25 -17.30 -7.76 -7.77
N VAL A 26 -16.42 -6.99 -7.13
CA VAL A 26 -16.25 -6.95 -5.68
C VAL A 26 -16.99 -5.73 -5.14
N VAL A 27 -18.00 -5.97 -4.33
CA VAL A 27 -18.82 -4.91 -3.73
C VAL A 27 -18.20 -4.48 -2.41
N TYR A 28 -17.88 -3.20 -2.30
CA TYR A 28 -17.41 -2.60 -1.05
C TYR A 28 -18.59 -2.04 -0.26
N HIS A 29 -18.54 -2.21 1.05
CA HIS A 29 -19.52 -1.63 1.97
C HIS A 29 -18.85 -0.60 2.91
N HIS A 30 -19.66 0.27 3.53
CA HIS A 30 -19.18 1.36 4.38
C HIS A 30 -18.27 0.89 5.51
N ARG A 31 -18.68 -0.18 6.22
CA ARG A 31 -17.91 -0.76 7.32
C ARG A 31 -16.50 -1.19 6.89
N GLY A 32 -16.38 -1.95 5.79
CA GLY A 32 -15.08 -2.44 5.30
C GLY A 32 -14.17 -1.31 4.86
N ALA A 33 -14.71 -0.31 4.13
CA ALA A 33 -13.97 0.86 3.71
C ALA A 33 -13.47 1.69 4.91
N TYR A 34 -14.31 1.89 5.92
CA TYR A 34 -13.95 2.58 7.15
C TYR A 34 -12.84 1.85 7.92
N LEU A 35 -12.99 0.55 8.15
CA LEU A 35 -11.99 -0.23 8.88
C LEU A 35 -10.65 -0.27 8.16
N ASN A 36 -10.65 -0.49 6.84
CA ASN A 36 -9.41 -0.50 6.07
C ASN A 36 -8.76 0.90 6.01
N ALA A 37 -9.55 1.97 5.88
CA ALA A 37 -9.02 3.34 5.94
C ALA A 37 -8.30 3.63 7.26
N ILE A 38 -8.88 3.22 8.40
CA ILE A 38 -8.23 3.34 9.71
C ILE A 38 -7.01 2.42 9.80
N GLY A 39 -7.09 1.20 9.27
CA GLY A 39 -5.96 0.28 9.18
C GLY A 39 -4.78 0.86 8.41
N CYS A 40 -5.02 1.50 7.25
CA CYS A 40 -4.00 2.21 6.47
C CYS A 40 -3.37 3.35 7.29
N ALA A 41 -4.18 4.19 7.93
CA ALA A 41 -3.69 5.31 8.73
C ALA A 41 -2.80 4.85 9.89
N LEU A 42 -3.22 3.81 10.63
CA LEU A 42 -2.47 3.27 11.76
C LEU A 42 -1.20 2.55 11.32
N SER A 43 -1.29 1.66 10.33
CA SER A 43 -0.16 0.85 9.88
C SER A 43 0.93 1.68 9.21
N TRP A 44 0.56 2.79 8.59
CA TRP A 44 1.49 3.71 7.94
C TRP A 44 1.85 4.93 8.82
N ASN A 45 1.44 4.91 10.07
CA ASN A 45 1.70 5.99 11.05
C ASN A 45 1.38 7.39 10.50
N MET A 46 0.24 7.50 9.79
CA MET A 46 -0.16 8.75 9.16
C MET A 46 -0.68 9.74 10.21
N THR A 47 -0.15 10.94 10.18
CA THR A 47 -0.62 12.05 11.02
C THR A 47 -1.75 12.84 10.33
N HIS A 48 -2.40 13.76 11.05
CA HIS A 48 -3.38 14.67 10.47
C HIS A 48 -2.77 15.55 9.36
N HIS A 49 -3.60 15.93 8.40
CA HIS A 49 -3.28 16.80 7.28
C HIS A 49 -2.15 16.27 6.36
N PRO A 50 -2.16 14.97 6.00
CA PRO A 50 -1.22 14.48 5.00
C PRO A 50 -1.47 15.15 3.66
N VAL A 51 -0.42 15.36 2.88
CA VAL A 51 -0.52 15.75 1.47
C VAL A 51 -0.19 14.52 0.64
N TYR A 52 -1.21 13.96 0.01
CA TYR A 52 -1.13 12.68 -0.71
C TYR A 52 -1.08 12.90 -2.22
N LEU A 53 -0.04 12.36 -2.87
CA LEU A 53 0.15 12.43 -4.31
C LEU A 53 -0.43 11.17 -4.98
N TRP A 54 -1.36 11.36 -5.90
CA TRP A 54 -2.00 10.29 -6.65
C TRP A 54 -1.17 9.84 -7.84
N THR A 55 -0.27 8.90 -7.63
CA THR A 55 0.42 8.12 -8.66
C THR A 55 -0.28 6.78 -8.93
N LEU A 56 -1.17 6.37 -8.02
CA LEU A 56 -1.99 5.17 -8.12
C LEU A 56 -3.32 5.51 -8.80
N PRO A 57 -3.82 4.69 -9.75
CA PRO A 57 -5.17 4.87 -10.30
C PRO A 57 -6.24 4.73 -9.22
N MET A 58 -7.12 5.73 -9.08
CA MET A 58 -8.16 5.73 -8.03
C MET A 58 -9.17 4.59 -8.15
N PHE A 59 -9.35 4.03 -9.36
CA PHE A 59 -10.28 2.91 -9.58
C PHE A 59 -9.70 1.56 -9.13
N HIS A 60 -8.36 1.42 -9.06
CA HIS A 60 -7.72 0.16 -8.69
C HIS A 60 -7.86 -0.06 -7.18
N CYS A 61 -8.58 -1.12 -6.79
CA CYS A 61 -8.99 -1.39 -5.40
C CYS A 61 -9.54 -0.12 -4.72
N CYS A 62 -10.32 0.69 -5.45
CA CYS A 62 -10.75 2.03 -5.05
C CYS A 62 -9.62 2.87 -4.44
N GLY A 63 -8.50 2.96 -5.19
CA GLY A 63 -7.32 3.72 -4.78
C GLY A 63 -6.72 3.25 -3.46
N TRP A 64 -6.77 1.93 -3.19
CA TRP A 64 -6.26 1.30 -1.96
C TRP A 64 -6.86 1.91 -0.68
N THR A 65 -8.14 2.32 -0.71
CA THR A 65 -8.87 3.01 0.36
C THR A 65 -8.37 4.42 0.72
N PHE A 66 -7.34 4.94 0.06
CA PHE A 66 -6.80 6.27 0.36
C PHE A 66 -7.77 7.43 0.09
N PRO A 67 -8.77 7.38 -0.80
CA PRO A 67 -9.79 8.43 -0.83
C PRO A 67 -10.46 8.65 0.53
N TRP A 68 -10.75 7.58 1.25
CA TRP A 68 -11.37 7.63 2.58
C TRP A 68 -10.36 7.90 3.69
N THR A 69 -9.16 7.31 3.59
CA THR A 69 -8.06 7.53 4.56
C THR A 69 -7.66 9.00 4.61
N ILE A 70 -7.42 9.62 3.45
CA ILE A 70 -7.02 11.03 3.37
C ILE A 70 -8.14 11.95 3.85
N ALA A 71 -9.40 11.65 3.51
CA ALA A 71 -10.55 12.39 4.01
C ALA A 71 -10.67 12.29 5.54
N ALA A 72 -10.49 11.09 6.13
CA ALA A 72 -10.54 10.87 7.58
C ALA A 72 -9.46 11.66 8.34
N LEU A 73 -8.30 11.87 7.72
CA LEU A 73 -7.19 12.63 8.29
C LEU A 73 -7.21 14.12 7.94
N ALA A 74 -8.27 14.62 7.30
CA ALA A 74 -8.40 16.00 6.79
C ALA A 74 -7.21 16.40 5.89
N GLY A 75 -6.73 15.46 5.06
CA GLY A 75 -5.58 15.65 4.20
C GLY A 75 -5.91 16.30 2.86
N THR A 76 -4.86 16.54 2.08
CA THR A 76 -4.92 17.15 0.74
C THR A 76 -4.60 16.10 -0.32
N ASN A 77 -5.37 16.08 -1.40
CA ASN A 77 -5.13 15.21 -2.55
C ASN A 77 -4.50 16.01 -3.70
N ILE A 78 -3.33 15.58 -4.17
CA ILE A 78 -2.64 16.11 -5.36
C ILE A 78 -2.77 15.08 -6.47
N CYS A 79 -3.50 15.42 -7.54
CA CYS A 79 -3.76 14.51 -8.64
C CYS A 79 -2.79 14.74 -9.80
N LEU A 80 -2.13 13.69 -10.26
CA LEU A 80 -1.31 13.70 -11.47
C LEU A 80 -2.11 13.25 -12.68
N ARG A 81 -1.89 13.91 -13.81
CA ARG A 81 -2.42 13.46 -15.11
C ARG A 81 -1.52 12.42 -15.75
N ASN A 82 -0.22 12.63 -15.66
CA ASN A 82 0.79 11.73 -16.20
C ASN A 82 1.71 11.24 -15.07
N ILE A 83 2.08 9.98 -15.12
CA ILE A 83 2.96 9.37 -14.13
C ILE A 83 4.35 9.22 -14.75
N ASN A 84 5.27 10.10 -14.39
CA ASN A 84 6.68 10.09 -14.77
C ASN A 84 7.51 10.74 -13.66
N ALA A 85 8.84 10.56 -13.70
CA ALA A 85 9.74 11.05 -12.66
C ALA A 85 9.63 12.58 -12.47
N LYS A 86 9.67 13.34 -13.54
CA LYS A 86 9.62 14.80 -13.49
C LYS A 86 8.37 15.31 -12.80
N ASP A 87 7.18 14.84 -13.21
CA ASP A 87 5.90 15.30 -12.65
C ASP A 87 5.76 14.90 -11.17
N ILE A 88 6.34 13.76 -10.77
CA ILE A 88 6.39 13.31 -9.36
C ILE A 88 7.26 14.26 -8.54
N TYR A 89 8.52 14.50 -8.94
CA TYR A 89 9.43 15.37 -8.21
C TYR A 89 8.93 16.83 -8.16
N ASP A 90 8.41 17.36 -9.26
CA ASP A 90 7.82 18.70 -9.31
C ASP A 90 6.64 18.82 -8.34
N SER A 91 5.75 17.83 -8.31
CA SER A 91 4.60 17.83 -7.40
C SER A 91 5.03 17.76 -5.94
N ILE A 92 6.03 16.94 -5.61
CA ILE A 92 6.59 16.85 -4.26
C ILE A 92 7.14 18.19 -3.81
N SER A 93 7.94 18.84 -4.67
CA SER A 93 8.58 20.10 -4.36
C SER A 93 7.60 21.27 -4.21
N GLN A 94 6.55 21.31 -5.05
CA GLN A 94 5.60 22.43 -5.14
C GLN A 94 4.46 22.34 -4.11
N ASN A 95 4.08 21.15 -3.68
CA ASN A 95 2.87 20.92 -2.89
C ASN A 95 3.14 20.36 -1.49
N ASP A 96 4.40 20.29 -1.05
CA ASP A 96 4.78 19.72 0.25
C ASP A 96 4.22 18.29 0.48
N VAL A 97 4.23 17.45 -0.56
CA VAL A 97 3.77 16.06 -0.50
C VAL A 97 4.43 15.32 0.65
N THR A 98 3.66 14.48 1.32
CA THR A 98 4.13 13.64 2.45
C THR A 98 4.09 12.16 2.12
N HIS A 99 3.09 11.74 1.36
CA HIS A 99 2.79 10.32 1.09
C HIS A 99 2.35 10.11 -0.35
N PHE A 100 2.69 8.94 -0.91
CA PHE A 100 2.03 8.40 -2.09
C PHE A 100 2.13 6.87 -2.12
N CYS A 101 1.28 6.22 -2.92
CA CYS A 101 1.39 4.80 -3.21
C CYS A 101 1.78 4.61 -4.67
N GLY A 102 2.61 3.63 -4.97
CA GLY A 102 3.01 3.36 -6.33
C GLY A 102 3.31 1.87 -6.57
N ALA A 103 2.91 1.37 -7.75
CA ALA A 103 3.38 0.08 -8.22
C ALA A 103 4.90 0.11 -8.48
N PRO A 104 5.59 -1.05 -8.57
CA PRO A 104 7.04 -1.08 -8.81
C PRO A 104 7.51 -0.29 -10.03
N ILE A 105 6.66 -0.13 -11.06
CA ILE A 105 6.99 0.70 -12.22
C ILE A 105 7.15 2.19 -11.86
N VAL A 106 6.38 2.68 -10.91
CA VAL A 106 6.50 4.08 -10.41
C VAL A 106 7.81 4.25 -9.67
N LEU A 107 8.18 3.25 -8.85
CA LEU A 107 9.48 3.24 -8.17
C LEU A 107 10.64 3.23 -9.17
N ASN A 108 10.52 2.48 -10.26
CA ASN A 108 11.51 2.48 -11.33
C ASN A 108 11.65 3.84 -12.02
N PHE A 109 10.56 4.60 -12.21
CA PHE A 109 10.68 5.97 -12.75
C PHE A 109 11.49 6.85 -11.80
N ILE A 110 11.26 6.77 -10.50
CA ILE A 110 11.99 7.53 -9.49
C ILE A 110 13.47 7.12 -9.45
N ALA A 111 13.74 5.80 -9.38
CA ALA A 111 15.10 5.27 -9.29
C ALA A 111 15.98 5.61 -10.51
N ASN A 112 15.36 5.74 -11.69
CA ASN A 112 16.06 6.05 -12.95
C ASN A 112 15.88 7.51 -13.40
N ALA A 113 15.38 8.39 -12.51
CA ALA A 113 15.24 9.80 -12.82
C ALA A 113 16.61 10.43 -13.11
N SER A 114 16.68 11.22 -14.17
CA SER A 114 17.87 12.01 -14.48
C SER A 114 18.03 13.18 -13.50
N ASP A 115 19.23 13.69 -13.35
CA ASP A 115 19.50 14.84 -12.46
C ASP A 115 18.66 16.07 -12.83
N SER A 116 18.28 16.22 -14.09
CA SER A 116 17.42 17.32 -14.56
C SER A 116 15.94 17.17 -14.19
N GLU A 117 15.50 15.96 -13.83
CA GLU A 117 14.13 15.65 -13.39
C GLU A 117 13.98 15.73 -11.87
N LYS A 118 15.09 15.50 -11.14
CA LYS A 118 15.10 15.52 -9.68
C LYS A 118 14.94 16.93 -9.12
N GLN A 119 14.27 17.02 -7.99
CA GLN A 119 14.13 18.24 -7.20
C GLN A 119 14.66 18.01 -5.78
N PRO A 120 15.22 19.01 -5.11
CA PRO A 120 15.66 18.88 -3.73
C PRO A 120 14.52 18.45 -2.80
N MET A 121 14.76 17.42 -2.00
CA MET A 121 13.80 16.93 -1.02
C MET A 121 13.91 17.73 0.28
N LYS A 122 12.81 18.28 0.75
CA LYS A 122 12.75 19.05 2.03
C LYS A 122 12.53 18.14 3.25
N LYS A 123 12.02 16.95 3.02
CA LYS A 123 11.67 15.96 4.04
C LYS A 123 11.65 14.57 3.43
N VAL A 124 11.67 13.53 4.24
CA VAL A 124 11.44 12.16 3.81
C VAL A 124 10.00 12.03 3.31
N ILE A 125 9.81 11.36 2.18
CA ILE A 125 8.50 11.06 1.59
C ILE A 125 8.18 9.59 1.83
N GLU A 126 7.03 9.35 2.44
CA GLU A 126 6.54 8.01 2.68
C GLU A 126 5.94 7.40 1.41
N VAL A 127 6.38 6.22 1.03
CA VAL A 127 5.93 5.53 -0.19
C VAL A 127 5.47 4.12 0.14
N MET A 128 4.22 3.81 -0.17
CA MET A 128 3.70 2.45 -0.04
C MET A 128 3.67 1.77 -1.41
N THR A 129 4.21 0.56 -1.50
CA THR A 129 4.27 -0.22 -2.73
C THR A 129 3.68 -1.61 -2.56
N ALA A 130 3.04 -2.12 -3.61
CA ALA A 130 2.45 -3.45 -3.67
C ALA A 130 2.35 -3.97 -5.11
N GLY A 131 1.76 -5.15 -5.27
CA GLY A 131 1.53 -5.80 -6.55
C GLY A 131 2.68 -6.75 -6.95
N ALA A 132 3.92 -6.40 -6.60
CA ALA A 132 5.09 -7.27 -6.67
C ALA A 132 6.15 -6.74 -5.70
N ALA A 133 7.03 -7.62 -5.21
CA ALA A 133 8.17 -7.21 -4.41
C ALA A 133 9.15 -6.42 -5.29
N PRO A 134 9.50 -5.16 -4.93
CA PRO A 134 10.49 -4.40 -5.69
C PRO A 134 11.88 -5.06 -5.53
N PRO A 135 12.74 -4.99 -6.57
CA PRO A 135 14.13 -5.43 -6.42
C PRO A 135 14.86 -4.63 -5.33
N ALA A 136 15.68 -5.31 -4.53
CA ALA A 136 16.45 -4.68 -3.44
C ALA A 136 17.28 -3.47 -3.90
N ALA A 137 17.88 -3.55 -5.09
CA ALA A 137 18.65 -2.45 -5.67
C ALA A 137 17.79 -1.20 -5.95
N VAL A 138 16.53 -1.38 -6.35
CA VAL A 138 15.58 -0.28 -6.57
C VAL A 138 15.20 0.36 -5.24
N LEU A 139 14.91 -0.45 -4.21
CA LEU A 139 14.60 0.05 -2.86
C LEU A 139 15.74 0.92 -2.33
N LYS A 140 16.97 0.41 -2.38
CA LYS A 140 18.15 1.13 -1.94
C LYS A 140 18.35 2.46 -2.69
N ALA A 141 18.21 2.46 -4.02
CA ALA A 141 18.34 3.65 -4.82
C ALA A 141 17.32 4.73 -4.43
N ILE A 142 16.07 4.34 -4.19
CA ILE A 142 14.98 5.26 -3.82
C ILE A 142 15.15 5.79 -2.40
N GLU A 143 15.54 4.95 -1.45
CA GLU A 143 15.80 5.38 -0.07
C GLU A 143 16.94 6.40 0.00
N SER A 144 17.99 6.24 -0.81
CA SER A 144 19.07 7.22 -0.90
C SER A 144 18.65 8.59 -1.45
N GLU A 145 17.52 8.64 -2.17
CA GLU A 145 16.91 9.87 -2.69
C GLU A 145 15.94 10.56 -1.71
N GLY A 146 15.78 10.02 -0.49
CA GLY A 146 14.91 10.61 0.53
C GLY A 146 13.49 10.06 0.57
N PHE A 147 13.24 8.89 0.00
CA PHE A 147 11.98 8.18 0.13
C PHE A 147 12.10 7.05 1.16
N HIS A 148 11.05 6.82 1.92
CA HIS A 148 10.94 5.69 2.82
C HIS A 148 9.89 4.72 2.30
N ILE A 149 10.29 3.45 2.06
CA ILE A 149 9.46 2.48 1.37
C ILE A 149 8.80 1.52 2.35
N THR A 150 7.48 1.44 2.30
CA THR A 150 6.69 0.41 2.99
C THR A 150 6.13 -0.57 1.96
N HIS A 151 6.54 -1.83 2.04
CA HIS A 151 5.97 -2.89 1.21
C HIS A 151 4.69 -3.39 1.84
N THR A 152 3.64 -3.54 1.02
CA THR A 152 2.32 -3.98 1.47
C THR A 152 1.75 -5.06 0.54
N TYR A 153 0.80 -5.82 1.05
CA TYR A 153 0.06 -6.80 0.28
C TYR A 153 -1.44 -6.68 0.56
N GLY A 154 -2.22 -6.91 -0.45
CA GLY A 154 -3.67 -6.95 -0.38
C GLY A 154 -4.28 -7.31 -1.72
N LEU A 155 -5.59 -7.42 -1.74
CA LEU A 155 -6.40 -7.83 -2.88
C LEU A 155 -7.54 -6.82 -3.08
N THR A 156 -8.23 -6.90 -4.20
CA THR A 156 -9.49 -6.17 -4.38
C THR A 156 -10.50 -6.58 -3.30
N GLU A 157 -10.53 -7.86 -2.97
CA GLU A 157 -11.42 -8.47 -1.97
C GLU A 157 -11.11 -8.02 -0.53
N THR A 158 -9.90 -7.49 -0.27
CA THR A 158 -9.51 -6.91 1.02
C THR A 158 -9.53 -5.38 1.01
N TYR A 159 -10.16 -4.75 0.01
CA TYR A 159 -10.25 -3.29 -0.16
C TYR A 159 -8.91 -2.60 -0.50
N GLY A 160 -7.89 -3.37 -0.83
CA GLY A 160 -6.51 -2.93 -1.03
C GLY A 160 -5.58 -3.48 0.04
N PRO A 161 -4.66 -2.68 0.61
CA PRO A 161 -3.71 -3.15 1.61
C PRO A 161 -4.37 -3.78 2.84
N ALA A 162 -3.88 -4.95 3.24
CA ALA A 162 -4.32 -5.68 4.42
C ALA A 162 -3.14 -6.21 5.25
N VAL A 163 -1.95 -6.21 4.65
CA VAL A 163 -0.70 -6.67 5.25
C VAL A 163 0.37 -5.61 4.94
N PHE A 164 1.25 -5.31 5.87
CA PHE A 164 2.34 -4.38 5.66
C PHE A 164 3.65 -4.89 6.26
N ASN A 165 4.74 -4.53 5.64
CA ASN A 165 6.06 -4.77 6.18
C ASN A 165 6.31 -3.78 7.33
N ALA A 166 6.27 -4.29 8.56
CA ALA A 166 6.49 -3.49 9.76
C ALA A 166 7.99 -3.54 10.13
N PRO A 167 8.75 -2.44 9.94
CA PRO A 167 10.14 -2.39 10.37
C PRO A 167 10.28 -2.69 11.86
N GLN A 168 11.35 -3.41 12.22
CA GLN A 168 11.69 -3.72 13.60
C GLN A 168 12.92 -2.90 14.01
N GLU A 169 13.03 -2.59 15.30
CA GLU A 169 14.13 -1.75 15.83
C GLU A 169 15.53 -2.31 15.53
N ASP A 170 15.65 -3.64 15.55
CA ASP A 170 16.91 -4.36 15.30
C ASP A 170 17.36 -4.33 13.82
N TRP A 171 16.46 -3.99 12.88
CA TRP A 171 16.81 -3.95 11.46
C TRP A 171 17.81 -2.83 11.12
N SER A 172 17.83 -1.76 11.91
CA SER A 172 18.78 -0.66 11.75
C SER A 172 20.25 -1.09 11.93
N SER A 173 20.50 -2.24 12.60
CA SER A 173 21.83 -2.81 12.80
C SER A 173 22.25 -3.82 11.74
N LEU A 174 21.38 -4.17 10.79
CA LEU A 174 21.65 -5.12 9.72
C LEU A 174 22.59 -4.51 8.67
N ASN A 175 23.35 -5.36 7.99
CA ASN A 175 24.00 -4.94 6.77
C ASN A 175 22.98 -4.67 5.66
N GLU A 176 23.39 -3.98 4.61
CA GLU A 176 22.51 -3.52 3.54
C GLU A 176 21.75 -4.65 2.83
N ASP A 177 22.39 -5.80 2.61
CA ASP A 177 21.78 -6.93 1.91
C ASP A 177 20.71 -7.60 2.79
N ASP A 178 21.01 -7.82 4.07
CA ASP A 178 20.06 -8.40 5.03
C ASP A 178 18.89 -7.45 5.27
N TYR A 179 19.13 -6.15 5.37
CA TYR A 179 18.09 -5.14 5.48
C TYR A 179 17.15 -5.17 4.27
N ALA A 180 17.72 -5.19 3.05
CA ALA A 180 16.93 -5.26 1.82
C ALA A 180 16.09 -6.54 1.76
N GLN A 181 16.61 -7.70 2.24
CA GLN A 181 15.85 -8.95 2.34
C GLN A 181 14.67 -8.85 3.33
N LYS A 182 14.78 -8.02 4.37
CA LYS A 182 13.68 -7.77 5.30
C LYS A 182 12.61 -6.88 4.65
N LEU A 183 13.01 -5.88 3.89
CA LEU A 183 12.08 -4.93 3.24
C LEU A 183 11.18 -5.59 2.17
N ILE A 184 11.65 -6.62 1.47
CA ILE A 184 10.84 -7.32 0.45
C ILE A 184 9.81 -8.29 1.02
N ARG A 185 9.82 -8.57 2.33
CA ARG A 185 8.84 -9.44 2.97
C ARG A 185 7.45 -8.80 2.93
N GLN A 186 6.40 -9.66 2.87
CA GLN A 186 5.01 -9.18 2.87
C GLN A 186 4.62 -8.55 4.21
N GLY A 187 5.18 -9.05 5.32
CA GLY A 187 4.98 -8.46 6.64
C GLY A 187 3.88 -9.10 7.47
N VAL A 188 3.13 -8.26 8.18
CA VAL A 188 2.10 -8.66 9.15
C VAL A 188 0.74 -8.05 8.79
N ARG A 189 -0.34 -8.68 9.25
CA ARG A 189 -1.69 -8.18 9.02
C ARG A 189 -1.93 -6.81 9.66
N PHE A 190 -2.83 -6.04 9.07
CA PHE A 190 -3.33 -4.81 9.69
C PHE A 190 -4.02 -5.11 11.04
N GLN A 191 -3.99 -4.14 11.95
CA GLN A 191 -4.59 -4.26 13.29
C GLN A 191 -6.10 -4.46 13.25
N VAL A 192 -6.75 -3.98 12.19
CA VAL A 192 -8.20 -4.10 11.97
C VAL A 192 -8.61 -5.44 11.35
N LEU A 193 -7.66 -6.24 10.89
CA LEU A 193 -7.90 -7.57 10.36
C LEU A 193 -7.90 -8.58 11.51
N GLU A 194 -8.95 -9.39 11.63
CA GLU A 194 -9.10 -10.32 12.75
C GLU A 194 -8.01 -11.40 12.73
N ASP A 195 -7.76 -12.01 11.56
CA ASP A 195 -6.76 -13.04 11.40
C ASP A 195 -6.17 -13.10 9.99
N LEU A 196 -4.98 -13.72 9.90
CA LEU A 196 -4.26 -14.01 8.66
C LEU A 196 -3.47 -15.30 8.85
N GLU A 197 -3.79 -16.33 8.10
CA GLU A 197 -3.09 -17.61 8.17
C GLU A 197 -2.83 -18.18 6.77
N VAL A 198 -1.76 -18.99 6.64
CA VAL A 198 -1.51 -19.82 5.47
C VAL A 198 -2.09 -21.20 5.75
N MET A 199 -3.08 -21.59 4.96
CA MET A 199 -3.89 -22.79 5.21
C MET A 199 -3.73 -23.80 4.08
N ASP A 200 -3.78 -25.08 4.44
CA ASP A 200 -4.01 -26.15 3.46
C ASP A 200 -5.46 -26.03 2.94
N PRO A 201 -5.69 -25.80 1.63
CA PRO A 201 -7.03 -25.56 1.09
C PRO A 201 -7.96 -26.78 1.14
N LYS A 202 -7.43 -27.99 1.36
CA LYS A 202 -8.22 -29.22 1.45
C LYS A 202 -8.67 -29.50 2.87
N THR A 203 -7.78 -29.29 3.83
CA THR A 203 -8.07 -29.62 5.24
C THR A 203 -8.54 -28.42 6.05
N MET A 204 -8.36 -27.19 5.49
CA MET A 204 -8.64 -25.93 6.18
C MET A 204 -7.92 -25.82 7.53
N ARG A 205 -6.70 -26.33 7.60
CA ARG A 205 -5.82 -26.24 8.77
C ARG A 205 -4.59 -25.42 8.44
N PRO A 206 -4.04 -24.66 9.39
CA PRO A 206 -2.78 -23.96 9.19
C PRO A 206 -1.66 -24.91 8.77
N VAL A 207 -0.88 -24.50 7.78
CA VAL A 207 0.33 -25.24 7.40
C VAL A 207 1.46 -24.98 8.41
N PRO A 208 2.48 -25.85 8.50
CA PRO A 208 3.68 -25.59 9.30
C PRO A 208 4.33 -24.25 8.92
N ARG A 209 4.82 -23.51 9.91
CA ARG A 209 5.55 -22.24 9.68
C ARG A 209 7.04 -22.51 9.46
N ASP A 210 7.37 -23.36 8.50
CA ASP A 210 8.71 -23.84 8.17
C ASP A 210 9.37 -23.05 7.02
N GLY A 211 8.62 -22.17 6.35
CA GLY A 211 9.08 -21.42 5.17
C GLY A 211 9.16 -22.26 3.89
N GLU A 212 8.72 -23.50 3.90
CA GLU A 212 8.80 -24.46 2.79
C GLU A 212 7.41 -24.98 2.37
N THR A 213 6.53 -25.26 3.34
CA THR A 213 5.19 -25.79 3.07
C THR A 213 4.31 -24.73 2.42
N ILE A 214 3.83 -25.05 1.22
CA ILE A 214 2.96 -24.16 0.44
C ILE A 214 1.50 -24.31 0.92
N GLY A 215 0.79 -23.18 1.06
CA GLY A 215 -0.64 -23.12 1.34
C GLY A 215 -1.27 -21.88 0.71
N GLU A 216 -2.56 -21.69 0.97
CA GLU A 216 -3.30 -20.50 0.55
C GLU A 216 -3.36 -19.46 1.68
N ILE A 217 -3.19 -18.20 1.31
CA ILE A 217 -3.33 -17.08 2.26
C ILE A 217 -4.81 -16.86 2.51
N MET A 218 -5.25 -17.05 3.76
CA MET A 218 -6.62 -16.83 4.19
C MET A 218 -6.70 -15.61 5.10
N PHE A 219 -7.59 -14.71 4.74
CA PHE A 219 -7.89 -13.52 5.54
C PHE A 219 -9.19 -13.73 6.30
N LYS A 220 -9.22 -13.28 7.55
CA LYS A 220 -10.43 -13.20 8.35
C LYS A 220 -10.62 -11.77 8.82
N GLY A 221 -11.74 -11.17 8.44
CA GLY A 221 -12.08 -9.80 8.77
C GLY A 221 -13.58 -9.56 8.76
N ASN A 222 -13.96 -8.34 9.09
CA ASN A 222 -15.36 -7.89 9.06
C ASN A 222 -15.73 -7.36 7.68
#